data_f27e85d8f64cc96031a3787a4b1a28fa
#
_entry.id   f27e85d8f64cc96031a3787a4b1a28fa
#
_cell.length_a   1.000
_cell.length_b   1.000
_cell.length_c   1.000
_cell.angle_alpha   90.00
_cell.angle_beta   90.00
_cell.angle_gamma   90.00
#
_symmetry.space_group_name_H-M   'P 1'
#
loop_
_entity.id
_entity.type
_entity.pdbx_description
1 polymer ?
#
loop_
_entity_poly.entity_id
_entity_poly.type
_entity_poly.pdbx_seq_one_letter_code
_entity_poly.pdbx_strand_id
1 'polypeptide(L)'
;MPAKDRCTLTGARVVLPDGILDGARLTVEGTRIAGVSGSAPGDTGAGTGAGATRATGAGTQGDAGAAGGEVVDLTGHWLVPGFVDIHNHGGGGASFTNGTVADILTGVRTHRLHGTTTVVASTVTGETAALAQRAGLLSELAEQGDIAGIHFEGPFISPCRKGAHSEALLRDPDPAEVRKLLDAARGQATMVTLAPELPGGLDSVRLLAEHGVIAAVGHTDATYEQTVAAIDAGASVATHLFNAMPPLGHRTPGPVAALLEDDRVTVELINDGTHLHPAALQLAFHRAGAARVAFITDAMDAAGFGDGLYRLGPLAVEVKDGVARLAEGGSIAGSTLTLDRALQRAVTVDRLPVQDAVHALSENPARLLGRYDTVGSLEPGKDADAVVLDADFGLAGVMRKGEWVVRPGD
;
A
#
# COMPACT_ATOMS: atom_id res chain seq x y z
N MET A 1 -26.10 -3.14 -25.27
CA MET A 1 -25.30 -4.08 -24.45
C MET A 1 -26.21 -4.71 -23.44
N PRO A 2 -26.10 -5.98 -23.09
CA PRO A 2 -27.02 -6.62 -22.14
C PRO A 2 -26.82 -6.03 -20.73
N ALA A 3 -27.91 -5.90 -19.98
CA ALA A 3 -28.05 -5.30 -18.68
C ALA A 3 -27.25 -5.99 -17.52
N LYS A 4 -26.31 -6.87 -17.82
CA LYS A 4 -25.50 -7.62 -16.84
C LYS A 4 -24.27 -6.89 -16.31
N ASP A 5 -23.91 -5.75 -16.91
CA ASP A 5 -22.65 -5.07 -16.61
C ASP A 5 -22.82 -3.82 -15.72
N ARG A 6 -23.98 -3.66 -15.08
CA ARG A 6 -24.24 -2.52 -14.19
C ARG A 6 -24.57 -2.99 -12.79
N CYS A 7 -23.85 -2.48 -11.80
CA CYS A 7 -24.10 -2.66 -10.37
C CYS A 7 -24.28 -1.30 -9.69
N THR A 8 -25.22 -1.21 -8.76
CA THR A 8 -25.44 0.01 -7.97
C THR A 8 -25.35 -0.35 -6.49
N LEU A 9 -24.41 0.27 -5.78
CA LEU A 9 -24.22 0.17 -4.35
C LEU A 9 -24.96 1.34 -3.71
N THR A 10 -25.82 1.10 -2.72
CA THR A 10 -26.69 2.14 -2.14
C THR A 10 -26.64 2.14 -0.61
N GLY A 11 -26.87 3.29 0.02
CA GLY A 11 -27.04 3.38 1.46
C GLY A 11 -25.78 3.47 2.29
N ALA A 12 -24.59 3.30 1.69
CA ALA A 12 -23.31 3.34 2.40
C ALA A 12 -22.87 4.75 2.80
N ARG A 13 -21.98 4.82 3.78
CA ARG A 13 -21.09 5.97 3.98
C ARG A 13 -19.88 5.83 3.05
N VAL A 14 -19.79 6.69 2.05
CA VAL A 14 -18.72 6.63 1.05
C VAL A 14 -17.61 7.62 1.40
N VAL A 15 -16.37 7.13 1.51
CA VAL A 15 -15.19 7.99 1.71
C VAL A 15 -14.67 8.42 0.35
N LEU A 16 -14.67 9.73 0.11
CA LEU A 16 -14.17 10.38 -1.08
C LEU A 16 -12.92 11.22 -0.75
N PRO A 17 -12.15 11.68 -1.75
CA PRO A 17 -10.97 12.52 -1.51
C PRO A 17 -11.27 13.77 -0.67
N ASP A 18 -12.40 14.42 -0.92
CA ASP A 18 -12.76 15.69 -0.30
C ASP A 18 -13.71 15.55 0.91
N GLY A 19 -14.08 14.33 1.32
CA GLY A 19 -14.98 14.14 2.46
C GLY A 19 -15.75 12.82 2.41
N ILE A 20 -16.78 12.74 3.27
CA ILE A 20 -17.61 11.54 3.42
C ILE A 20 -19.03 11.90 2.95
N LEU A 21 -19.65 11.01 2.18
CA LEU A 21 -21.06 11.11 1.80
C LEU A 21 -21.89 10.06 2.54
N ASP A 22 -22.96 10.49 3.21
CA ASP A 22 -23.92 9.60 3.88
C ASP A 22 -25.00 9.12 2.92
N GLY A 23 -25.44 7.86 3.08
CA GLY A 23 -26.50 7.27 2.29
C GLY A 23 -26.25 7.32 0.79
N ALA A 24 -24.99 7.27 0.40
CA ALA A 24 -24.57 7.49 -0.97
C ALA A 24 -24.96 6.34 -1.90
N ARG A 25 -24.98 6.67 -3.19
CA ARG A 25 -25.14 5.75 -4.30
C ARG A 25 -23.86 5.77 -5.15
N LEU A 26 -23.23 4.63 -5.35
CA LEU A 26 -22.14 4.42 -6.28
C LEU A 26 -22.64 3.51 -7.41
N THR A 27 -22.48 3.93 -8.65
CA THR A 27 -22.83 3.15 -9.83
C THR A 27 -21.59 2.66 -10.52
N VAL A 28 -21.55 1.36 -10.83
CA VAL A 28 -20.49 0.68 -11.58
C VAL A 28 -21.05 0.26 -12.94
N GLU A 29 -20.29 0.50 -14.00
CA GLU A 29 -20.57 0.04 -15.36
C GLU A 29 -19.33 -0.68 -15.92
N GLY A 30 -19.48 -1.98 -16.16
CA GLY A 30 -18.35 -2.83 -16.51
C GLY A 30 -17.28 -2.79 -15.39
N THR A 31 -16.08 -2.39 -15.74
CA THR A 31 -14.93 -2.32 -14.80
C THR A 31 -14.76 -0.95 -14.12
N ARG A 32 -15.64 0.02 -14.40
CA ARG A 32 -15.44 1.42 -14.02
C ARG A 32 -16.55 1.97 -13.13
N ILE A 33 -16.19 2.93 -12.31
CA ILE A 33 -17.14 3.77 -11.58
C ILE A 33 -17.77 4.73 -12.56
N ALA A 34 -19.09 4.65 -12.74
CA ALA A 34 -19.86 5.54 -13.62
C ALA A 34 -20.30 6.83 -12.90
N GLY A 35 -20.56 6.75 -11.61
CA GLY A 35 -20.99 7.91 -10.83
C GLY A 35 -21.09 7.65 -9.34
N VAL A 36 -20.95 8.72 -8.57
CA VAL A 36 -21.18 8.73 -7.12
C VAL A 36 -22.09 9.91 -6.79
N SER A 37 -23.09 9.70 -5.93
CA SER A 37 -23.99 10.73 -5.47
C SER A 37 -24.45 10.45 -4.04
N GLY A 38 -24.75 11.50 -3.27
CA GLY A 38 -25.17 11.41 -1.86
C GLY A 38 -25.20 12.79 -1.21
N SER A 39 -25.54 12.85 0.06
CA SER A 39 -25.55 14.08 0.84
C SER A 39 -24.33 14.15 1.76
N ALA A 40 -23.80 15.34 2.03
CA ALA A 40 -22.77 15.51 3.04
C ALA A 40 -23.33 15.20 4.44
N PRO A 41 -22.51 14.68 5.38
CA PRO A 41 -22.93 14.41 6.75
C PRO A 41 -23.51 15.68 7.41
N GLY A 42 -24.72 15.57 7.95
CA GLY A 42 -25.40 16.71 8.60
C GLY A 42 -26.31 17.55 7.72
N ASP A 43 -26.42 17.27 6.42
CA ASP A 43 -27.39 17.92 5.52
C ASP A 43 -28.77 17.24 5.67
N THR A 44 -29.35 17.34 6.87
CA THR A 44 -30.76 16.97 7.13
C THR A 44 -31.61 18.07 6.51
N GLY A 45 -32.13 17.83 5.31
CA GLY A 45 -32.91 18.74 4.48
C GLY A 45 -34.03 19.52 5.21
N ALA A 46 -33.65 20.60 5.88
CA ALA A 46 -34.51 21.63 6.40
C ALA A 46 -33.86 22.99 6.14
N GLY A 47 -34.06 23.52 4.95
CA GLY A 47 -33.55 24.85 4.62
C GLY A 47 -33.67 25.17 3.14
N THR A 48 -34.70 25.91 2.78
CA THR A 48 -34.86 26.55 1.47
C THR A 48 -33.69 27.50 1.19
N GLY A 49 -33.01 27.35 0.09
CA GLY A 49 -32.27 28.45 -0.53
C GLY A 49 -30.83 28.22 -0.84
N ALA A 50 -30.58 28.18 -2.15
CA ALA A 50 -29.36 28.57 -2.86
C ALA A 50 -27.99 28.21 -2.24
N GLY A 51 -27.35 27.18 -2.72
CA GLY A 51 -25.95 26.89 -2.41
C GLY A 51 -25.33 25.93 -3.39
N ALA A 52 -24.55 26.47 -4.27
CA ALA A 52 -23.44 25.87 -5.02
C ALA A 52 -23.55 24.41 -5.51
N THR A 53 -24.32 24.22 -6.54
CA THR A 53 -24.12 23.12 -7.50
C THR A 53 -22.86 23.40 -8.30
N ARG A 54 -21.81 22.66 -8.06
CA ARG A 54 -20.71 22.55 -9.05
C ARG A 54 -21.10 21.45 -10.03
N ALA A 55 -21.95 21.82 -10.98
CA ALA A 55 -22.32 20.99 -12.11
C ALA A 55 -21.20 21.05 -13.15
N THR A 56 -20.61 19.90 -13.45
CA THR A 56 -20.00 19.69 -14.76
C THR A 56 -20.83 18.62 -15.47
N GLY A 57 -21.58 19.03 -16.48
CA GLY A 57 -22.28 18.15 -17.41
C GLY A 57 -23.80 18.16 -17.23
N ALA A 58 -24.47 18.88 -18.13
CA ALA A 58 -25.89 18.87 -18.32
C ALA A 58 -26.40 17.44 -18.61
N GLY A 59 -27.21 16.90 -17.74
CA GLY A 59 -27.96 15.66 -17.95
C GLY A 59 -29.31 15.79 -17.27
N THR A 60 -30.34 15.90 -18.10
CA THR A 60 -31.76 15.98 -17.83
C THR A 60 -32.23 15.05 -16.70
N GLN A 61 -33.03 15.59 -15.78
CA GLN A 61 -33.94 14.81 -14.95
C GLN A 61 -34.78 13.90 -15.84
N GLY A 62 -34.55 12.60 -15.75
CA GLY A 62 -35.25 11.53 -16.44
C GLY A 62 -35.36 10.33 -15.54
N ASP A 63 -36.54 10.11 -15.05
CA ASP A 63 -37.20 8.87 -14.68
C ASP A 63 -36.36 7.75 -13.99
N ALA A 64 -36.66 7.49 -12.72
CA ALA A 64 -36.34 6.28 -12.01
C ALA A 64 -37.19 5.10 -12.57
N GLY A 65 -36.80 4.60 -13.74
CA GLY A 65 -37.49 3.49 -14.41
C GLY A 65 -36.50 2.64 -15.21
N ALA A 66 -36.23 1.41 -14.73
CA ALA A 66 -35.82 0.24 -15.50
C ALA A 66 -34.55 0.38 -16.39
N ALA A 67 -33.39 0.61 -15.82
CA ALA A 67 -32.15 0.11 -16.40
C ALA A 67 -31.73 -1.12 -15.57
N GLY A 68 -31.94 -2.32 -16.11
CA GLY A 68 -31.70 -3.59 -15.44
C GLY A 68 -30.23 -3.77 -15.06
N GLY A 69 -29.92 -3.59 -13.78
CA GLY A 69 -28.65 -3.84 -13.16
C GLY A 69 -28.85 -4.33 -11.74
N GLU A 70 -27.83 -4.93 -11.17
CA GLU A 70 -27.85 -5.37 -9.78
C GLU A 70 -27.87 -4.16 -8.83
N VAL A 71 -28.66 -4.23 -7.75
CA VAL A 71 -28.66 -3.24 -6.66
C VAL A 71 -28.27 -3.96 -5.37
N VAL A 72 -27.22 -3.45 -4.71
CA VAL A 72 -26.73 -3.97 -3.42
C VAL A 72 -26.97 -2.88 -2.37
N ASP A 73 -27.74 -3.22 -1.35
CA ASP A 73 -27.97 -2.33 -0.20
C ASP A 73 -26.83 -2.49 0.81
N LEU A 74 -26.12 -1.40 1.05
CA LEU A 74 -25.01 -1.28 1.99
C LEU A 74 -25.36 -0.33 3.16
N THR A 75 -26.65 -0.22 3.49
CA THR A 75 -27.08 0.59 4.65
C THR A 75 -26.37 0.12 5.91
N GLY A 76 -25.77 1.07 6.64
CA GLY A 76 -24.97 0.80 7.85
C GLY A 76 -23.52 0.43 7.61
N HIS A 77 -23.09 0.32 6.34
CA HIS A 77 -21.71 0.03 5.98
C HIS A 77 -20.95 1.27 5.53
N TRP A 78 -19.62 1.16 5.58
CA TRP A 78 -18.70 2.07 4.92
C TRP A 78 -18.33 1.51 3.55
N LEU A 79 -18.12 2.41 2.59
CA LEU A 79 -17.57 2.09 1.29
C LEU A 79 -16.34 2.95 1.06
N VAL A 80 -15.19 2.30 0.93
CA VAL A 80 -13.88 2.95 0.76
C VAL A 80 -13.21 2.45 -0.52
N PRO A 81 -12.24 3.18 -1.11
CA PRO A 81 -11.47 2.70 -2.25
C PRO A 81 -10.75 1.40 -1.94
N GLY A 82 -10.51 0.58 -2.94
CA GLY A 82 -9.62 -0.57 -2.84
C GLY A 82 -8.23 -0.15 -2.34
N PHE A 83 -7.65 -0.94 -1.44
CA PHE A 83 -6.35 -0.64 -0.84
C PHE A 83 -5.21 -0.87 -1.83
N VAL A 84 -4.15 -0.10 -1.67
CA VAL A 84 -2.92 -0.12 -2.46
C VAL A 84 -1.75 -0.43 -1.55
N ASP A 85 -1.16 -1.61 -1.69
CA ASP A 85 -0.01 -2.06 -0.90
C ASP A 85 1.27 -1.98 -1.74
N ILE A 86 2.15 -1.08 -1.35
CA ILE A 86 3.39 -0.81 -2.09
C ILE A 86 4.59 -1.60 -1.57
N HIS A 87 4.43 -2.33 -0.45
CA HIS A 87 5.50 -3.10 0.18
C HIS A 87 4.93 -4.40 0.76
N ASN A 88 5.11 -5.51 0.03
CA ASN A 88 4.52 -6.81 0.35
C ASN A 88 5.36 -7.96 -0.24
N HIS A 89 5.74 -8.93 0.60
CA HIS A 89 6.62 -10.07 0.23
C HIS A 89 5.87 -11.37 -0.01
N GLY A 90 4.56 -11.43 0.29
CA GLY A 90 3.78 -12.65 0.12
C GLY A 90 2.55 -12.72 1.03
N GLY A 91 1.92 -13.89 1.05
CA GLY A 91 0.75 -14.18 1.85
C GLY A 91 0.13 -15.52 1.48
N GLY A 92 -0.77 -16.05 2.31
CA GLY A 92 -1.45 -17.32 2.03
C GLY A 92 -0.54 -18.54 1.97
N GLY A 93 0.59 -18.49 2.68
CA GLY A 93 1.62 -19.51 2.65
C GLY A 93 2.58 -19.41 1.47
N ALA A 94 2.57 -18.31 0.72
CA ALA A 94 3.26 -18.17 -0.57
C ALA A 94 4.13 -16.90 -0.64
N SER A 95 5.34 -17.03 -1.21
CA SER A 95 6.37 -15.99 -1.29
C SER A 95 6.45 -15.36 -2.67
N PHE A 96 6.59 -14.03 -2.74
CA PHE A 96 6.91 -13.33 -3.98
C PHE A 96 8.38 -13.47 -4.38
N THR A 97 9.27 -13.66 -3.41
CA THR A 97 10.70 -13.82 -3.68
C THR A 97 11.04 -15.20 -4.24
N ASN A 98 10.56 -16.27 -3.62
CA ASN A 98 10.98 -17.64 -3.91
C ASN A 98 9.89 -18.52 -4.56
N GLY A 99 8.66 -18.02 -4.63
CA GLY A 99 7.50 -18.77 -5.11
C GLY A 99 7.51 -18.98 -6.64
N THR A 100 6.72 -19.95 -7.07
CA THR A 100 6.32 -20.11 -8.48
C THR A 100 5.33 -19.01 -8.88
N VAL A 101 4.96 -18.92 -10.16
CA VAL A 101 3.87 -18.04 -10.61
C VAL A 101 2.58 -18.32 -9.83
N ALA A 102 2.24 -19.58 -9.60
CA ALA A 102 1.04 -19.97 -8.85
C ALA A 102 1.11 -19.50 -7.38
N ASP A 103 2.29 -19.56 -6.76
CA ASP A 103 2.49 -19.05 -5.40
C ASP A 103 2.32 -17.54 -5.35
N ILE A 104 2.90 -16.79 -6.31
CA ILE A 104 2.75 -15.32 -6.37
C ILE A 104 1.27 -14.96 -6.52
N LEU A 105 0.53 -15.61 -7.41
CA LEU A 105 -0.90 -15.38 -7.60
C LEU A 105 -1.71 -15.77 -6.34
N THR A 106 -1.27 -16.77 -5.58
CA THR A 106 -1.87 -17.14 -4.29
C THR A 106 -1.69 -16.00 -3.27
N GLY A 107 -0.48 -15.47 -3.12
CA GLY A 107 -0.23 -14.32 -2.25
C GLY A 107 -1.06 -13.10 -2.65
N VAL A 108 -1.06 -12.75 -3.93
CA VAL A 108 -1.88 -11.65 -4.48
C VAL A 108 -3.36 -11.87 -4.18
N ARG A 109 -3.88 -13.08 -4.39
CA ARG A 109 -5.29 -13.42 -4.10
C ARG A 109 -5.60 -13.30 -2.61
N THR A 110 -4.69 -13.73 -1.75
CA THR A 110 -4.85 -13.61 -0.29
C THR A 110 -5.06 -12.16 0.09
N HIS A 111 -4.21 -11.26 -0.36
CA HIS A 111 -4.36 -9.83 -0.05
C HIS A 111 -5.61 -9.20 -0.71
N ARG A 112 -6.02 -9.68 -1.89
CA ARG A 112 -7.29 -9.25 -2.52
C ARG A 112 -8.50 -9.62 -1.68
N LEU A 113 -8.52 -10.81 -1.06
CA LEU A 113 -9.57 -11.21 -0.11
C LEU A 113 -9.65 -10.31 1.12
N HIS A 114 -8.59 -9.56 1.41
CA HIS A 114 -8.47 -8.60 2.49
C HIS A 114 -8.50 -7.12 2.01
N GLY A 115 -9.05 -6.86 0.83
CA GLY A 115 -9.30 -5.50 0.33
C GLY A 115 -8.16 -4.86 -0.45
N THR A 116 -6.98 -5.47 -0.54
CA THR A 116 -5.87 -4.96 -1.34
C THR A 116 -6.11 -5.27 -2.81
N THR A 117 -6.61 -4.31 -3.57
CA THR A 117 -6.90 -4.47 -5.00
C THR A 117 -5.69 -4.21 -5.89
N THR A 118 -4.72 -3.47 -5.38
CA THR A 118 -3.46 -3.12 -6.05
C THR A 118 -2.28 -3.46 -5.15
N VAL A 119 -1.37 -4.32 -5.61
CA VAL A 119 -0.21 -4.78 -4.84
C VAL A 119 1.08 -4.67 -5.66
N VAL A 120 2.13 -4.13 -5.06
CA VAL A 120 3.51 -4.19 -5.55
C VAL A 120 4.18 -5.42 -4.94
N ALA A 121 4.82 -6.25 -5.76
CA ALA A 121 5.53 -7.42 -5.27
C ALA A 121 6.93 -7.05 -4.82
N SER A 122 7.22 -7.22 -3.53
CA SER A 122 8.54 -6.98 -2.96
C SER A 122 9.39 -8.24 -2.96
N THR A 123 10.67 -8.09 -3.32
CA THR A 123 11.69 -9.11 -3.12
C THR A 123 12.54 -8.76 -1.90
N VAL A 124 13.08 -9.75 -1.21
CA VAL A 124 14.09 -9.53 -0.17
C VAL A 124 15.50 -9.68 -0.75
N THR A 125 16.50 -9.29 0.04
CA THR A 125 17.92 -9.47 -0.30
C THR A 125 18.24 -10.85 -0.86
N GLY A 126 18.93 -10.88 -2.00
CA GLY A 126 19.35 -12.07 -2.72
C GLY A 126 20.57 -11.79 -3.59
N GLU A 127 21.14 -12.83 -4.20
CA GLU A 127 22.17 -12.64 -5.23
C GLU A 127 21.58 -11.87 -6.42
N THR A 128 22.33 -10.90 -6.97
CA THR A 128 21.85 -10.02 -8.07
C THR A 128 21.31 -10.82 -9.25
N ALA A 129 21.97 -11.93 -9.61
CA ALA A 129 21.53 -12.78 -10.72
C ALA A 129 20.18 -13.47 -10.44
N ALA A 130 19.95 -13.92 -9.20
CA ALA A 130 18.68 -14.52 -8.79
C ALA A 130 17.56 -13.47 -8.74
N LEU A 131 17.85 -12.27 -8.22
CA LEU A 131 16.92 -11.14 -8.22
C LEU A 131 16.56 -10.70 -9.64
N ALA A 132 17.52 -10.64 -10.56
CA ALA A 132 17.27 -10.32 -11.96
C ALA A 132 16.36 -11.37 -12.63
N GLN A 133 16.61 -12.67 -12.37
CA GLN A 133 15.74 -13.73 -12.87
C GLN A 133 14.30 -13.58 -12.29
N ARG A 134 14.19 -13.30 -10.99
CA ARG A 134 12.91 -13.05 -10.32
C ARG A 134 12.19 -11.84 -10.91
N ALA A 135 12.91 -10.75 -11.15
CA ALA A 135 12.37 -9.54 -11.77
C ALA A 135 11.75 -9.83 -13.14
N GLY A 136 12.41 -10.65 -13.97
CA GLY A 136 11.87 -11.06 -15.27
C GLY A 136 10.50 -11.76 -15.16
N LEU A 137 10.35 -12.67 -14.17
CA LEU A 137 9.07 -13.35 -13.91
C LEU A 137 8.00 -12.39 -13.37
N LEU A 138 8.36 -11.55 -12.41
CA LEU A 138 7.43 -10.57 -11.84
C LEU A 138 7.01 -9.52 -12.88
N SER A 139 7.89 -9.18 -13.82
CA SER A 139 7.57 -8.26 -14.91
C SER A 139 6.44 -8.79 -15.79
N GLU A 140 6.42 -10.10 -16.09
CA GLU A 140 5.33 -10.71 -16.86
C GLU A 140 3.97 -10.58 -16.14
N LEU A 141 3.96 -10.77 -14.81
CA LEU A 141 2.74 -10.60 -14.00
C LEU A 141 2.32 -9.12 -13.91
N ALA A 142 3.28 -8.21 -13.89
CA ALA A 142 2.98 -6.77 -13.91
C ALA A 142 2.40 -6.32 -15.26
N GLU A 143 2.94 -6.80 -16.37
CA GLU A 143 2.42 -6.57 -17.73
C GLU A 143 0.99 -7.13 -17.89
N GLN A 144 0.68 -8.27 -17.24
CA GLN A 144 -0.66 -8.87 -17.21
C GLN A 144 -1.64 -8.14 -16.29
N GLY A 145 -1.14 -7.26 -15.41
CA GLY A 145 -1.94 -6.51 -14.44
C GLY A 145 -2.32 -7.30 -13.18
N ASP A 146 -1.60 -8.39 -12.90
CA ASP A 146 -1.79 -9.15 -11.66
C ASP A 146 -1.16 -8.47 -10.46
N ILE A 147 0.00 -7.82 -10.67
CA ILE A 147 0.67 -6.95 -9.71
C ILE A 147 0.87 -5.55 -10.30
N ALA A 148 1.14 -4.56 -9.47
CA ALA A 148 1.31 -3.17 -9.88
C ALA A 148 2.75 -2.80 -10.24
N GLY A 149 3.70 -3.68 -9.95
CA GLY A 149 5.12 -3.48 -10.21
C GLY A 149 5.98 -4.27 -9.22
N ILE A 150 7.26 -3.95 -9.19
CA ILE A 150 8.29 -4.66 -8.43
C ILE A 150 8.97 -3.70 -7.47
N HIS A 151 9.07 -4.09 -6.21
CA HIS A 151 9.90 -3.45 -5.21
C HIS A 151 11.08 -4.35 -4.87
N PHE A 152 12.30 -3.82 -4.96
CA PHE A 152 13.51 -4.49 -4.50
C PHE A 152 13.85 -3.98 -3.10
N GLU A 153 13.62 -4.77 -2.07
CA GLU A 153 14.11 -4.48 -0.73
C GLU A 153 15.48 -5.10 -0.53
N GLY A 154 16.51 -4.29 -0.71
CA GLY A 154 17.88 -4.76 -0.80
C GLY A 154 18.25 -5.29 -2.21
N PRO A 155 19.47 -5.81 -2.37
CA PRO A 155 20.47 -6.16 -1.37
C PRO A 155 21.32 -5.00 -0.83
N PHE A 156 21.00 -3.78 -1.18
CA PHE A 156 21.76 -2.55 -0.94
C PHE A 156 21.50 -1.96 0.45
N ILE A 157 21.63 -2.80 1.47
CA ILE A 157 21.21 -2.58 2.86
C ILE A 157 22.41 -2.50 3.78
N SER A 158 22.36 -1.61 4.77
CA SER A 158 23.40 -1.47 5.79
C SER A 158 23.55 -2.75 6.63
N PRO A 159 24.75 -3.35 6.73
CA PRO A 159 24.98 -4.51 7.60
C PRO A 159 24.59 -4.26 9.07
N CYS A 160 24.77 -3.01 9.55
CA CYS A 160 24.39 -2.62 10.91
C CYS A 160 22.87 -2.60 11.12
N ARG A 161 22.08 -2.52 10.04
CA ARG A 161 20.61 -2.39 10.05
C ARG A 161 19.93 -3.45 9.19
N LYS A 162 20.55 -4.60 9.06
CA LYS A 162 20.07 -5.68 8.18
C LYS A 162 18.69 -6.22 8.54
N GLY A 163 18.21 -6.09 9.79
CA GLY A 163 16.94 -6.66 10.19
C GLY A 163 16.86 -8.17 9.89
N ALA A 164 15.87 -8.55 9.10
CA ALA A 164 15.63 -9.92 8.66
C ALA A 164 16.27 -10.26 7.29
N HIS A 165 17.34 -9.57 6.90
CA HIS A 165 18.08 -9.85 5.67
C HIS A 165 19.34 -10.67 5.95
N SER A 166 19.72 -11.54 4.97
CA SER A 166 20.94 -12.35 5.06
C SER A 166 22.18 -11.49 4.83
N GLU A 167 23.01 -11.34 5.87
CA GLU A 167 24.21 -10.51 5.82
C GLU A 167 25.18 -10.93 4.72
N ALA A 168 25.32 -12.23 4.45
CA ALA A 168 26.20 -12.75 3.42
C ALA A 168 25.81 -12.32 1.99
N LEU A 169 24.56 -11.89 1.79
CA LEU A 169 24.01 -11.47 0.50
C LEU A 169 23.93 -9.95 0.34
N LEU A 170 24.31 -9.18 1.36
CA LEU A 170 24.31 -7.71 1.27
C LEU A 170 25.38 -7.23 0.29
N ARG A 171 25.11 -6.13 -0.36
CA ARG A 171 25.97 -5.47 -1.34
C ARG A 171 25.92 -3.98 -1.17
N ASP A 172 27.00 -3.31 -1.50
CA ASP A 172 26.97 -1.86 -1.65
C ASP A 172 26.10 -1.48 -2.87
N PRO A 173 25.35 -0.37 -2.80
CA PRO A 173 24.50 0.11 -3.89
C PRO A 173 25.33 0.66 -5.06
N ASP A 174 26.01 -0.20 -5.79
CA ASP A 174 26.73 0.12 -7.02
C ASP A 174 25.69 0.42 -8.14
N PRO A 175 25.76 1.60 -8.79
CA PRO A 175 24.86 1.93 -9.90
C PRO A 175 24.82 0.90 -11.02
N ALA A 176 25.92 0.17 -11.27
CA ALA A 176 25.94 -0.90 -12.28
C ALA A 176 25.13 -2.13 -11.84
N GLU A 177 25.14 -2.47 -10.56
CA GLU A 177 24.32 -3.57 -10.01
C GLU A 177 22.82 -3.15 -9.98
N VAL A 178 22.52 -1.92 -9.59
CA VAL A 178 21.15 -1.36 -9.62
C VAL A 178 20.62 -1.43 -11.06
N ARG A 179 21.39 -0.98 -12.06
CA ARG A 179 20.99 -1.01 -13.47
C ARG A 179 20.64 -2.42 -13.95
N LYS A 180 21.38 -3.45 -13.55
CA LYS A 180 21.07 -4.85 -13.89
C LYS A 180 19.67 -5.26 -13.42
N LEU A 181 19.25 -4.83 -12.22
CA LEU A 181 17.93 -5.12 -11.69
C LEU A 181 16.84 -4.34 -12.46
N LEU A 182 17.09 -3.07 -12.78
CA LEU A 182 16.17 -2.26 -13.58
C LEU A 182 15.98 -2.83 -14.99
N ASP A 183 17.07 -3.22 -15.66
CA ASP A 183 17.02 -3.82 -17.00
C ASP A 183 16.22 -5.14 -16.97
N ALA A 184 16.45 -5.98 -15.95
CA ALA A 184 15.73 -7.25 -15.77
C ALA A 184 14.21 -7.02 -15.47
N ALA A 185 13.89 -5.94 -14.80
CA ALA A 185 12.51 -5.57 -14.49
C ALA A 185 11.75 -4.97 -15.70
N ARG A 186 12.38 -4.75 -16.84
CA ARG A 186 11.73 -4.34 -18.10
C ARG A 186 10.77 -3.15 -17.95
N GLY A 187 11.13 -2.16 -17.13
CA GLY A 187 10.29 -1.00 -16.84
C GLY A 187 9.20 -1.24 -15.79
N GLN A 188 9.15 -2.40 -15.14
CA GLN A 188 8.19 -2.72 -14.10
C GLN A 188 8.73 -2.51 -12.67
N ALA A 189 10.00 -2.10 -12.51
CA ALA A 189 10.52 -1.68 -11.21
C ALA A 189 9.82 -0.39 -10.77
N THR A 190 9.19 -0.42 -9.60
CA THR A 190 8.51 0.74 -9.01
C THR A 190 9.33 1.38 -7.91
N MET A 191 10.05 0.57 -7.13
CA MET A 191 10.77 1.04 -5.94
C MET A 191 12.01 0.19 -5.67
N VAL A 192 13.06 0.83 -5.15
CA VAL A 192 14.23 0.17 -4.58
C VAL A 192 14.53 0.76 -3.22
N THR A 193 14.54 -0.08 -2.18
CA THR A 193 15.00 0.28 -0.84
C THR A 193 16.50 0.10 -0.73
N LEU A 194 17.19 1.14 -0.29
CA LEU A 194 18.64 1.14 -0.12
C LEU A 194 19.10 2.01 1.06
N ALA A 195 20.32 1.71 1.54
CA ALA A 195 21.04 2.49 2.54
C ALA A 195 21.95 3.51 1.85
N PRO A 196 21.56 4.81 1.83
CA PRO A 196 22.25 5.82 1.02
C PRO A 196 23.64 6.18 1.51
N GLU A 197 24.00 5.85 2.75
CA GLU A 197 25.31 6.09 3.36
C GLU A 197 26.39 5.12 2.85
N LEU A 198 26.00 4.01 2.22
CA LEU A 198 26.94 3.03 1.69
C LEU A 198 27.63 3.56 0.42
N PRO A 199 28.82 3.02 0.07
CA PRO A 199 29.52 3.39 -1.16
C PRO A 199 28.63 3.27 -2.40
N GLY A 200 28.55 4.32 -3.21
CA GLY A 200 27.68 4.36 -4.41
C GLY A 200 26.21 4.70 -4.14
N GLY A 201 25.80 4.85 -2.86
CA GLY A 201 24.41 5.07 -2.46
C GLY A 201 23.77 6.28 -3.11
N LEU A 202 24.39 7.44 -3.01
CA LEU A 202 23.83 8.67 -3.60
C LEU A 202 23.77 8.61 -5.15
N ASP A 203 24.74 7.96 -5.78
CA ASP A 203 24.75 7.81 -7.24
C ASP A 203 23.65 6.83 -7.69
N SER A 204 23.39 5.79 -6.90
CA SER A 204 22.28 4.88 -7.13
C SER A 204 20.91 5.56 -6.90
N VAL A 205 20.78 6.42 -5.90
CA VAL A 205 19.57 7.25 -5.71
C VAL A 205 19.29 8.11 -6.95
N ARG A 206 20.30 8.80 -7.47
CA ARG A 206 20.18 9.62 -8.70
C ARG A 206 19.77 8.76 -9.90
N LEU A 207 20.43 7.60 -10.07
CA LEU A 207 20.11 6.66 -11.14
C LEU A 207 18.65 6.22 -11.09
N LEU A 208 18.13 5.87 -9.91
CA LEU A 208 16.73 5.47 -9.73
C LEU A 208 15.79 6.61 -10.10
N ALA A 209 16.03 7.83 -9.61
CA ALA A 209 15.24 9.01 -9.91
C ALA A 209 15.22 9.34 -11.42
N GLU A 210 16.37 9.24 -12.09
CA GLU A 210 16.49 9.44 -13.55
C GLU A 210 15.68 8.41 -14.37
N HIS A 211 15.48 7.20 -13.82
CA HIS A 211 14.67 6.15 -14.45
C HIS A 211 13.20 6.18 -14.02
N GLY A 212 12.78 7.16 -13.20
CA GLY A 212 11.42 7.24 -12.68
C GLY A 212 11.08 6.13 -11.68
N VAL A 213 12.09 5.52 -11.06
CA VAL A 213 11.95 4.49 -10.03
C VAL A 213 12.11 5.15 -8.66
N ILE A 214 11.24 4.84 -7.73
CA ILE A 214 11.27 5.38 -6.38
C ILE A 214 12.52 4.88 -5.65
N ALA A 215 13.37 5.80 -5.22
CA ALA A 215 14.44 5.51 -4.29
C ALA A 215 13.89 5.64 -2.86
N ALA A 216 13.86 4.53 -2.13
CA ALA A 216 13.39 4.47 -0.76
C ALA A 216 14.56 4.32 0.22
N VAL A 217 14.61 5.16 1.23
CA VAL A 217 15.62 5.10 2.30
C VAL A 217 15.13 4.14 3.38
N GLY A 218 15.84 3.05 3.56
CA GLY A 218 15.52 2.04 4.56
C GLY A 218 16.70 1.14 4.89
N HIS A 219 16.60 0.39 5.99
CA HIS A 219 17.67 -0.47 6.46
C HIS A 219 19.03 0.26 6.49
N THR A 220 19.04 1.45 7.07
CA THR A 220 20.09 2.44 6.96
C THR A 220 20.63 2.84 8.33
N ASP A 221 21.93 3.06 8.42
CA ASP A 221 22.61 3.68 9.57
C ASP A 221 23.00 5.14 9.28
N ALA A 222 22.37 5.75 8.27
CA ALA A 222 22.65 7.12 7.84
C ALA A 222 22.47 8.14 8.96
N THR A 223 23.29 9.18 8.94
CA THR A 223 23.07 10.38 9.75
C THR A 223 21.91 11.20 9.19
N TYR A 224 21.50 12.23 9.91
CA TYR A 224 20.53 13.22 9.43
C TYR A 224 21.01 13.86 8.11
N GLU A 225 22.26 14.31 8.06
CA GLU A 225 22.86 15.00 6.91
C GLU A 225 22.99 14.08 5.69
N GLN A 226 23.36 12.81 5.90
CA GLN A 226 23.42 11.82 4.82
C GLN A 226 22.04 11.54 4.26
N THR A 227 21.02 11.50 5.11
CA THR A 227 19.63 11.31 4.68
C THR A 227 19.11 12.52 3.90
N VAL A 228 19.38 13.73 4.35
CA VAL A 228 19.06 14.97 3.60
C VAL A 228 19.73 14.93 2.22
N ALA A 229 21.01 14.54 2.15
CA ALA A 229 21.71 14.41 0.87
C ALA A 229 21.07 13.37 -0.06
N ALA A 230 20.53 12.27 0.49
CA ALA A 230 19.78 11.28 -0.28
C ALA A 230 18.45 11.84 -0.81
N ILE A 231 17.71 12.58 0.01
CA ILE A 231 16.48 13.26 -0.41
C ILE A 231 16.78 14.28 -1.52
N ASP A 232 17.84 15.07 -1.36
CA ASP A 232 18.28 16.02 -2.38
C ASP A 232 18.76 15.35 -3.67
N ALA A 233 19.22 14.10 -3.59
CA ALA A 233 19.57 13.28 -4.75
C ALA A 233 18.34 12.63 -5.43
N GLY A 234 17.14 12.68 -4.82
CA GLY A 234 15.90 12.19 -5.37
C GLY A 234 15.21 11.07 -4.60
N ALA A 235 15.70 10.71 -3.40
CA ALA A 235 14.97 9.75 -2.55
C ALA A 235 13.64 10.38 -2.08
N SER A 236 12.55 9.61 -2.15
CA SER A 236 11.21 10.12 -1.91
C SER A 236 10.33 9.23 -1.01
N VAL A 237 10.88 8.12 -0.49
CA VAL A 237 10.17 7.23 0.43
C VAL A 237 11.04 6.88 1.63
N ALA A 238 10.42 6.83 2.81
CA ALA A 238 10.97 6.22 4.01
C ALA A 238 10.40 4.81 4.16
N THR A 239 11.20 3.80 3.92
CA THR A 239 10.80 2.39 4.05
C THR A 239 10.51 2.08 5.52
N HIS A 240 9.32 1.55 5.82
CA HIS A 240 8.83 1.15 7.16
C HIS A 240 9.47 1.95 8.31
N LEU A 241 9.25 3.27 8.29
CA LEU A 241 9.89 4.24 9.18
C LEU A 241 10.04 3.74 10.63
N PHE A 242 11.15 4.05 11.27
CA PHE A 242 11.67 3.60 12.57
C PHE A 242 12.30 2.19 12.54
N ASN A 243 11.81 1.27 11.71
CA ASN A 243 12.30 -0.09 11.69
C ASN A 243 13.61 -0.18 10.92
N ALA A 244 14.58 -0.93 11.47
CA ALA A 244 15.92 -1.04 10.92
C ALA A 244 16.62 0.31 10.65
N MET A 245 16.39 1.28 11.55
CA MET A 245 17.02 2.62 11.56
C MET A 245 17.59 2.95 12.94
N PRO A 246 18.57 3.90 13.06
CA PRO A 246 18.93 4.47 14.34
C PRO A 246 17.72 5.12 15.01
N PRO A 247 17.59 5.02 16.35
CA PRO A 247 16.52 5.68 17.06
C PRO A 247 16.62 7.19 16.97
N LEU A 248 15.48 7.88 16.99
CA LEU A 248 15.41 9.33 17.03
C LEU A 248 16.07 9.89 18.30
N GLY A 249 17.25 10.48 18.17
CA GLY A 249 18.00 11.07 19.27
C GLY A 249 17.97 12.59 19.24
N HIS A 250 17.91 13.23 20.42
CA HIS A 250 17.83 14.70 20.51
C HIS A 250 19.14 15.44 20.16
N ARG A 251 20.28 14.75 20.03
CA ARG A 251 21.58 15.29 19.59
C ARG A 251 22.07 14.65 18.30
N THR A 252 21.60 13.47 17.98
CA THR A 252 21.87 12.70 16.76
C THR A 252 20.54 12.22 16.20
N PRO A 253 19.79 13.11 15.51
CA PRO A 253 18.39 12.82 15.14
C PRO A 253 18.24 11.67 14.13
N GLY A 254 19.29 11.38 13.36
CA GLY A 254 19.32 10.26 12.43
C GLY A 254 18.36 10.39 11.25
N PRO A 255 18.17 9.32 10.48
CA PRO A 255 17.32 9.33 9.28
C PRO A 255 15.85 9.61 9.58
N VAL A 256 15.34 9.15 10.72
CA VAL A 256 13.92 9.31 11.08
C VAL A 256 13.50 10.78 11.10
N ALA A 257 14.34 11.67 11.65
CA ALA A 257 14.03 13.08 11.70
C ALA A 257 14.01 13.70 10.30
N ALA A 258 15.03 13.44 9.48
CA ALA A 258 15.13 13.98 8.13
C ALA A 258 13.96 13.53 7.25
N LEU A 259 13.60 12.23 7.28
CA LEU A 259 12.51 11.67 6.51
C LEU A 259 11.12 12.19 6.93
N LEU A 260 10.92 12.41 8.23
CA LEU A 260 9.69 13.02 8.75
C LEU A 260 9.57 14.50 8.43
N GLU A 261 10.70 15.21 8.40
CA GLU A 261 10.73 16.67 8.25
C GLU A 261 10.49 17.12 6.81
N ASP A 262 10.99 16.38 5.83
CA ASP A 262 11.00 16.79 4.42
C ASP A 262 9.65 16.44 3.73
N ASP A 263 9.00 17.47 3.18
CA ASP A 263 7.67 17.32 2.55
C ASP A 263 7.71 16.56 1.22
N ARG A 264 8.88 16.28 0.66
CA ARG A 264 9.08 15.45 -0.55
C ARG A 264 8.99 13.96 -0.25
N VAL A 265 9.00 13.55 1.03
CA VAL A 265 9.11 12.15 1.44
C VAL A 265 7.75 11.59 1.85
N THR A 266 7.34 10.51 1.23
CA THR A 266 6.24 9.64 1.72
C THR A 266 6.80 8.67 2.75
N VAL A 267 6.05 8.48 3.83
CA VAL A 267 6.46 7.67 4.98
C VAL A 267 5.66 6.39 5.03
N GLU A 268 6.32 5.24 4.85
CA GLU A 268 5.69 3.95 5.05
C GLU A 268 5.59 3.61 6.54
N LEU A 269 4.43 3.10 6.97
CA LEU A 269 4.17 2.66 8.34
C LEU A 269 3.52 1.28 8.34
N ILE A 270 4.03 0.35 9.16
CA ILE A 270 3.43 -0.96 9.41
C ILE A 270 2.54 -0.84 10.65
N ASN A 271 1.22 -0.79 10.47
CA ASN A 271 0.27 -0.60 11.57
C ASN A 271 -0.32 -1.92 12.07
N ASP A 272 0.53 -2.84 12.51
CA ASP A 272 0.15 -4.15 13.09
C ASP A 272 0.10 -4.15 14.62
N GLY A 273 0.60 -3.09 15.27
CA GLY A 273 0.73 -2.97 16.73
C GLY A 273 1.93 -3.69 17.33
N THR A 274 2.76 -4.29 16.50
CA THR A 274 4.02 -4.95 16.87
C THR A 274 5.22 -4.09 16.44
N HIS A 275 5.23 -3.62 15.19
CA HIS A 275 6.29 -2.78 14.65
C HIS A 275 6.27 -1.37 15.24
N LEU A 276 5.09 -0.82 15.50
CA LEU A 276 4.93 0.52 16.03
C LEU A 276 4.03 0.54 17.27
N HIS A 277 4.55 1.18 18.33
CA HIS A 277 3.69 1.58 19.43
C HIS A 277 2.75 2.71 18.95
N PRO A 278 1.48 2.79 19.40
CA PRO A 278 0.54 3.84 18.99
C PRO A 278 1.09 5.26 19.12
N ALA A 279 1.88 5.54 20.14
CA ALA A 279 2.51 6.86 20.32
C ALA A 279 3.55 7.19 19.20
N ALA A 280 4.30 6.20 18.70
CA ALA A 280 5.24 6.39 17.60
C ALA A 280 4.49 6.60 16.28
N LEU A 281 3.41 5.86 16.04
CA LEU A 281 2.52 6.03 14.90
C LEU A 281 1.91 7.44 14.89
N GLN A 282 1.37 7.90 16.02
CA GLN A 282 0.82 9.25 16.18
C GLN A 282 1.86 10.33 15.93
N LEU A 283 3.10 10.15 16.43
CA LEU A 283 4.20 11.08 16.17
C LEU A 283 4.49 11.20 14.67
N ALA A 284 4.59 10.06 13.96
CA ALA A 284 4.82 10.04 12.53
C ALA A 284 3.67 10.71 11.76
N PHE A 285 2.45 10.36 12.10
CA PHE A 285 1.25 10.92 11.45
C PHE A 285 1.13 12.44 11.64
N HIS A 286 1.35 12.93 12.87
CA HIS A 286 1.32 14.37 13.15
C HIS A 286 2.43 15.14 12.43
N ARG A 287 3.63 14.54 12.34
CA ARG A 287 4.77 15.26 11.73
C ARG A 287 4.76 15.19 10.21
N ALA A 288 4.43 14.03 9.64
CA ALA A 288 4.33 13.86 8.19
C ALA A 288 3.07 14.51 7.61
N GLY A 289 1.97 14.53 8.39
CA GLY A 289 0.65 14.87 7.89
C GLY A 289 0.01 13.72 7.09
N ALA A 290 -1.31 13.67 7.07
CA ALA A 290 -2.07 12.58 6.47
C ALA A 290 -1.74 12.33 4.99
N ALA A 291 -1.37 13.39 4.25
CA ALA A 291 -1.06 13.30 2.81
C ALA A 291 0.29 12.62 2.47
N ARG A 292 1.16 12.42 3.46
CA ARG A 292 2.49 11.83 3.24
C ARG A 292 2.68 10.47 3.90
N VAL A 293 1.64 9.88 4.48
CA VAL A 293 1.70 8.54 5.08
C VAL A 293 1.13 7.52 4.12
N ALA A 294 1.84 6.40 3.96
CA ALA A 294 1.35 5.20 3.32
C ALA A 294 1.37 4.05 4.34
N PHE A 295 0.22 3.45 4.62
CA PHE A 295 0.19 2.17 5.33
C PHE A 295 0.56 1.05 4.39
N ILE A 296 1.51 0.24 4.81
CA ILE A 296 1.98 -0.94 4.10
C ILE A 296 1.80 -2.18 4.99
N THR A 297 1.82 -3.34 4.38
CA THR A 297 1.83 -4.58 5.15
C THR A 297 3.23 -5.00 5.57
N ASP A 298 4.20 -4.90 4.69
CA ASP A 298 5.48 -5.62 4.82
C ASP A 298 5.21 -7.11 5.15
N ALA A 299 4.14 -7.65 4.53
CA ALA A 299 3.62 -8.98 4.82
C ALA A 299 4.57 -10.04 4.26
N MET A 300 4.76 -11.08 5.05
CA MET A 300 5.46 -12.28 4.60
C MET A 300 4.46 -13.43 4.37
N ASP A 301 4.96 -14.59 3.99
CA ASP A 301 4.16 -15.76 3.57
C ASP A 301 3.02 -16.14 4.54
N ALA A 302 3.17 -15.85 5.83
CA ALA A 302 2.19 -16.20 6.85
C ALA A 302 0.94 -15.30 6.88
N ALA A 303 0.96 -14.16 6.20
CA ALA A 303 -0.18 -13.25 6.16
C ALA A 303 -1.43 -13.97 5.59
N GLY A 304 -2.54 -13.93 6.34
CA GLY A 304 -3.76 -14.62 5.96
C GLY A 304 -3.69 -16.16 6.03
N PHE A 305 -2.67 -16.74 6.66
CA PHE A 305 -2.47 -18.20 6.70
C PHE A 305 -2.36 -18.77 8.14
N GLY A 306 -1.65 -18.09 9.04
CA GLY A 306 -1.60 -18.44 10.46
C GLY A 306 -0.21 -18.73 11.02
N ASP A 307 -0.16 -19.18 12.28
CA ASP A 307 1.08 -19.50 12.98
C ASP A 307 1.76 -20.74 12.37
N GLY A 308 3.10 -20.78 12.43
CA GLY A 308 3.87 -21.90 11.89
C GLY A 308 5.32 -21.55 11.59
N LEU A 309 5.97 -22.45 10.83
CA LEU A 309 7.34 -22.28 10.35
C LEU A 309 7.32 -21.88 8.89
N TYR A 310 8.04 -20.81 8.57
CA TYR A 310 8.08 -20.18 7.26
C TYR A 310 9.52 -19.84 6.86
N ARG A 311 9.66 -19.17 5.73
CA ARG A 311 10.95 -18.64 5.27
C ARG A 311 10.77 -17.22 4.74
N LEU A 312 11.77 -16.38 5.00
CA LEU A 312 11.90 -15.07 4.34
C LEU A 312 13.24 -15.07 3.59
N GLY A 313 13.21 -15.17 2.27
CA GLY A 313 14.40 -15.47 1.51
C GLY A 313 15.06 -16.78 1.98
N PRO A 314 16.36 -16.77 2.32
CA PRO A 314 17.07 -17.94 2.83
C PRO A 314 16.83 -18.21 4.34
N LEU A 315 16.24 -17.26 5.07
CA LEU A 315 16.15 -17.29 6.53
C LEU A 315 14.91 -18.05 7.01
N ALA A 316 15.06 -18.82 8.09
CA ALA A 316 13.94 -19.48 8.76
C ALA A 316 13.21 -18.49 9.67
N VAL A 317 11.87 -18.51 9.62
CA VAL A 317 10.98 -17.65 10.39
C VAL A 317 9.99 -18.52 11.16
N GLU A 318 9.79 -18.20 12.43
CA GLU A 318 8.72 -18.75 13.24
C GLU A 318 7.64 -17.67 13.44
N VAL A 319 6.39 -18.01 13.13
CA VAL A 319 5.24 -17.17 13.45
C VAL A 319 4.52 -17.76 14.64
N LYS A 320 4.38 -16.95 15.65
CA LYS A 320 3.67 -17.30 16.88
C LYS A 320 2.84 -16.12 17.37
N ASP A 321 1.59 -16.40 17.71
CA ASP A 321 0.61 -15.38 18.12
C ASP A 321 0.52 -14.23 17.09
N GLY A 322 0.62 -14.56 15.80
CA GLY A 322 0.59 -13.62 14.69
C GLY A 322 1.87 -12.79 14.51
N VAL A 323 2.93 -13.01 15.28
CA VAL A 323 4.20 -12.26 15.17
C VAL A 323 5.27 -13.11 14.50
N ALA A 324 5.78 -12.64 13.37
CA ALA A 324 6.86 -13.30 12.64
C ALA A 324 8.24 -12.89 13.18
N ARG A 325 9.08 -13.88 13.51
CA ARG A 325 10.44 -13.66 14.00
C ARG A 325 11.43 -14.60 13.33
N LEU A 326 12.64 -14.14 13.12
CA LEU A 326 13.73 -15.03 12.71
C LEU A 326 13.91 -16.11 13.79
N ALA A 327 14.02 -17.38 13.35
CA ALA A 327 14.28 -18.52 14.22
C ALA A 327 15.65 -18.39 14.93
N GLU A 328 16.61 -17.70 14.30
CA GLU A 328 17.88 -17.33 14.90
C GLU A 328 17.92 -15.82 15.17
N GLY A 329 18.26 -15.41 16.39
CA GLY A 329 18.38 -14.01 16.77
C GLY A 329 17.07 -13.28 17.13
N GLY A 330 15.90 -13.84 16.79
CA GLY A 330 14.59 -13.38 17.25
C GLY A 330 14.14 -12.01 16.72
N SER A 331 14.82 -11.42 15.74
CA SER A 331 14.40 -10.18 15.08
C SER A 331 13.04 -10.35 14.43
N ILE A 332 12.20 -9.32 14.44
CA ILE A 332 10.95 -9.31 13.67
C ILE A 332 11.30 -9.46 12.18
N ALA A 333 10.51 -10.22 11.43
CA ALA A 333 10.80 -10.65 10.07
C ALA A 333 9.57 -10.46 9.17
N GLY A 334 9.37 -9.23 8.69
CA GLY A 334 8.13 -8.83 8.04
C GLY A 334 6.93 -8.91 8.98
N SER A 335 5.74 -8.90 8.44
CA SER A 335 4.49 -8.97 9.22
C SER A 335 3.56 -10.10 8.76
N THR A 336 2.49 -10.31 9.51
CA THR A 336 1.33 -11.11 9.12
C THR A 336 0.11 -10.21 8.82
N LEU A 337 0.34 -8.90 8.69
CA LEU A 337 -0.67 -7.87 8.54
C LEU A 337 -1.39 -7.98 7.18
N THR A 338 -2.67 -7.62 7.21
CA THR A 338 -3.47 -7.30 6.00
C THR A 338 -4.00 -5.88 6.11
N LEU A 339 -4.24 -5.19 4.99
CA LEU A 339 -4.59 -3.76 5.02
C LEU A 339 -5.97 -3.47 5.63
N ASP A 340 -6.92 -4.41 5.59
CA ASP A 340 -8.18 -4.30 6.34
C ASP A 340 -7.95 -4.22 7.85
N ARG A 341 -7.01 -5.01 8.38
CA ARG A 341 -6.61 -4.97 9.79
C ARG A 341 -5.86 -3.68 10.13
N ALA A 342 -5.01 -3.20 9.21
CA ALA A 342 -4.35 -1.90 9.38
C ALA A 342 -5.37 -0.77 9.48
N LEU A 343 -6.40 -0.75 8.62
CA LEU A 343 -7.49 0.23 8.67
C LEU A 343 -8.27 0.15 9.98
N GLN A 344 -8.76 -1.06 10.31
CA GLN A 344 -9.55 -1.25 11.53
C GLN A 344 -8.77 -0.75 12.76
N ARG A 345 -7.48 -1.11 12.86
CA ARG A 345 -6.62 -0.67 13.94
C ARG A 345 -6.43 0.85 13.95
N ALA A 346 -6.13 1.44 12.78
CA ALA A 346 -5.91 2.88 12.63
C ALA A 346 -7.10 3.69 13.20
N VAL A 347 -8.32 3.26 12.90
CA VAL A 347 -9.52 3.96 13.35
C VAL A 347 -9.90 3.60 14.80
N THR A 348 -9.91 2.31 15.15
CA THR A 348 -10.48 1.86 16.44
C THR A 348 -9.49 1.95 17.59
N VAL A 349 -8.20 1.73 17.35
CA VAL A 349 -7.14 1.72 18.38
C VAL A 349 -6.36 3.04 18.34
N ASP A 350 -5.84 3.42 17.18
CA ASP A 350 -4.97 4.58 17.04
C ASP A 350 -5.76 5.89 16.93
N ARG A 351 -7.11 5.81 16.78
CA ARG A 351 -8.01 6.96 16.77
C ARG A 351 -7.74 7.96 15.66
N LEU A 352 -7.22 7.50 14.52
CA LEU A 352 -7.08 8.35 13.34
C LEU A 352 -8.45 8.64 12.73
N PRO A 353 -8.65 9.84 12.14
CA PRO A 353 -9.83 10.09 11.30
C PRO A 353 -9.94 9.04 10.19
N VAL A 354 -11.15 8.55 9.93
CA VAL A 354 -11.40 7.51 8.91
C VAL A 354 -10.85 7.93 7.54
N GLN A 355 -11.07 9.19 7.17
CA GLN A 355 -10.60 9.73 5.90
C GLN A 355 -9.08 9.69 5.79
N ASP A 356 -8.35 10.09 6.83
CA ASP A 356 -6.89 10.07 6.85
C ASP A 356 -6.34 8.64 6.74
N ALA A 357 -6.97 7.69 7.46
CA ALA A 357 -6.60 6.28 7.37
C ALA A 357 -6.84 5.71 5.97
N VAL A 358 -7.97 6.05 5.33
CA VAL A 358 -8.27 5.63 3.96
C VAL A 358 -7.32 6.26 2.95
N HIS A 359 -6.96 7.53 3.11
CA HIS A 359 -5.94 8.17 2.26
C HIS A 359 -4.60 7.45 2.35
N ALA A 360 -4.15 7.10 3.56
CA ALA A 360 -2.90 6.37 3.78
C ALA A 360 -2.90 4.96 3.19
N LEU A 361 -4.08 4.34 3.02
CA LEU A 361 -4.23 2.98 2.49
C LEU A 361 -4.49 2.93 0.98
N SER A 362 -4.92 4.02 0.37
CA SER A 362 -5.41 3.99 -1.02
C SER A 362 -4.87 5.16 -1.85
N GLU A 363 -5.20 6.40 -1.49
CA GLU A 363 -4.89 7.58 -2.30
C GLU A 363 -3.39 7.87 -2.35
N ASN A 364 -2.74 7.97 -1.17
CA ASN A 364 -1.32 8.33 -1.10
C ASN A 364 -0.43 7.31 -1.82
N PRO A 365 -0.55 5.98 -1.56
CA PRO A 365 0.24 5.01 -2.30
C PRO A 365 -0.12 4.96 -3.80
N ALA A 366 -1.38 5.21 -4.20
CA ALA A 366 -1.74 5.31 -5.61
C ALA A 366 -1.07 6.52 -6.30
N ARG A 367 -1.01 7.68 -5.62
CA ARG A 367 -0.31 8.87 -6.10
C ARG A 367 1.19 8.61 -6.22
N LEU A 368 1.79 7.99 -5.22
CA LEU A 368 3.21 7.62 -5.22
C LEU A 368 3.57 6.72 -6.40
N LEU A 369 2.70 5.75 -6.74
CA LEU A 369 2.87 4.86 -7.89
C LEU A 369 2.54 5.52 -9.24
N GLY A 370 2.08 6.77 -9.29
CA GLY A 370 1.59 7.41 -10.51
C GLY A 370 0.32 6.78 -11.09
N ARG A 371 -0.48 6.09 -10.26
CA ARG A 371 -1.70 5.37 -10.66
C ARG A 371 -2.99 6.02 -10.17
N TYR A 372 -2.92 7.20 -9.59
CA TYR A 372 -4.09 7.87 -9.01
C TYR A 372 -5.20 8.16 -10.02
N ASP A 373 -4.87 8.31 -11.29
CA ASP A 373 -5.87 8.50 -12.36
C ASP A 373 -6.77 7.26 -12.56
N THR A 374 -6.34 6.09 -12.07
CA THR A 374 -7.06 4.83 -12.28
C THR A 374 -7.55 4.16 -11.01
N VAL A 375 -6.85 4.30 -9.89
CA VAL A 375 -7.17 3.68 -8.59
C VAL A 375 -6.98 4.67 -7.43
N GLY A 376 -7.26 4.26 -6.21
CA GLY A 376 -6.97 5.02 -4.98
C GLY A 376 -8.10 5.94 -4.51
N SER A 377 -9.17 6.12 -5.29
CA SER A 377 -10.38 6.84 -4.84
C SER A 377 -11.62 6.38 -5.58
N LEU A 378 -12.80 6.63 -5.00
CA LEU A 378 -14.09 6.29 -5.59
C LEU A 378 -14.63 7.46 -6.42
N GLU A 379 -14.00 7.73 -7.56
CA GLU A 379 -14.37 8.81 -8.47
C GLU A 379 -14.80 8.27 -9.84
N PRO A 380 -15.72 8.95 -10.55
CA PRO A 380 -16.13 8.54 -11.90
C PRO A 380 -14.95 8.39 -12.86
N GLY A 381 -14.95 7.30 -13.64
CA GLY A 381 -13.91 6.99 -14.62
C GLY A 381 -12.77 6.12 -14.07
N LYS A 382 -12.60 5.98 -12.76
CA LYS A 382 -11.62 5.08 -12.14
C LYS A 382 -12.09 3.62 -12.14
N ASP A 383 -11.17 2.71 -11.92
CA ASP A 383 -11.49 1.28 -11.74
C ASP A 383 -12.48 1.13 -10.58
N ALA A 384 -13.46 0.26 -10.74
CA ALA A 384 -14.43 -0.04 -9.70
C ALA A 384 -13.81 -0.98 -8.66
N ASP A 385 -12.81 -0.44 -7.94
CA ASP A 385 -12.09 -1.07 -6.85
C ASP A 385 -12.60 -0.49 -5.53
N ALA A 386 -13.34 -1.29 -4.76
CA ALA A 386 -14.00 -0.82 -3.55
C ALA A 386 -13.94 -1.88 -2.43
N VAL A 387 -13.86 -1.41 -1.20
CA VAL A 387 -13.95 -2.22 0.01
C VAL A 387 -15.16 -1.80 0.82
N VAL A 388 -15.96 -2.79 1.19
CA VAL A 388 -17.11 -2.63 2.08
C VAL A 388 -16.69 -3.02 3.48
N LEU A 389 -16.95 -2.15 4.45
CA LEU A 389 -16.65 -2.38 5.86
C LEU A 389 -17.94 -2.26 6.67
N ASP A 390 -18.06 -3.05 7.73
CA ASP A 390 -19.14 -2.91 8.70
C ASP A 390 -18.99 -1.67 9.59
N ALA A 391 -19.89 -1.51 10.56
CA ALA A 391 -19.91 -0.38 11.47
C ALA A 391 -18.67 -0.31 12.38
N ASP A 392 -18.01 -1.44 12.64
CA ASP A 392 -16.80 -1.59 13.46
C ASP A 392 -15.52 -1.67 12.59
N PHE A 393 -15.63 -1.29 11.32
CA PHE A 393 -14.56 -1.33 10.32
C PHE A 393 -14.03 -2.75 10.03
N GLY A 394 -14.80 -3.79 10.32
CA GLY A 394 -14.56 -5.16 9.87
C GLY A 394 -14.85 -5.30 8.37
N LEU A 395 -14.05 -6.13 7.69
CA LEU A 395 -14.23 -6.38 6.26
C LEU A 395 -15.54 -7.11 6.00
N ALA A 396 -16.40 -6.56 5.14
CA ALA A 396 -17.69 -7.13 4.75
C ALA A 396 -17.76 -7.47 3.24
N GLY A 397 -16.93 -6.83 2.40
CA GLY A 397 -16.91 -7.12 0.98
C GLY A 397 -15.75 -6.47 0.25
N VAL A 398 -15.38 -7.03 -0.91
CA VAL A 398 -14.32 -6.51 -1.78
C VAL A 398 -14.78 -6.60 -3.23
N MET A 399 -14.71 -5.49 -3.94
CA MET A 399 -14.92 -5.40 -5.37
C MET A 399 -13.63 -5.00 -6.06
N ARG A 400 -13.27 -5.67 -7.14
CA ARG A 400 -12.13 -5.32 -7.99
C ARG A 400 -12.56 -5.25 -9.44
N LYS A 401 -12.35 -4.12 -10.07
CA LYS A 401 -12.74 -3.85 -11.47
C LYS A 401 -14.20 -4.25 -11.75
N GLY A 402 -15.08 -3.91 -10.80
CA GLY A 402 -16.53 -4.15 -10.92
C GLY A 402 -16.99 -5.58 -10.61
N GLU A 403 -16.06 -6.48 -10.29
CA GLU A 403 -16.39 -7.86 -9.91
C GLU A 403 -16.19 -8.09 -8.41
N TRP A 404 -17.11 -8.81 -7.79
CA TRP A 404 -16.98 -9.16 -6.37
C TRP A 404 -15.91 -10.23 -6.18
N VAL A 405 -14.89 -9.90 -5.40
CA VAL A 405 -13.89 -10.84 -4.88
C VAL A 405 -14.42 -11.48 -3.60
N VAL A 406 -15.05 -10.67 -2.74
CA VAL A 406 -15.82 -11.07 -1.57
C VAL A 406 -17.12 -10.30 -1.64
N ARG A 407 -18.25 -11.03 -1.64
CA ARG A 407 -19.56 -10.39 -1.73
C ARG A 407 -20.10 -10.10 -0.33
N PRO A 408 -20.66 -8.90 -0.07
CA PRO A 408 -21.30 -8.62 1.21
C PRO A 408 -22.43 -9.60 1.51
N GLY A 409 -22.36 -10.25 2.68
CA GLY A 409 -23.38 -11.22 3.15
C GLY A 409 -23.11 -12.68 2.79
N ASP A 410 -21.99 -12.99 2.14
CA ASP A 410 -21.55 -14.38 1.88
C ASP A 410 -20.83 -14.96 3.11
#